data_65d61f1b746602f3b89170b2031c748d
#
_entry.id   65d61f1b746602f3b89170b2031c748d
#
_cell.length_a   1.000
_cell.length_b   1.000
_cell.length_c   1.000
_cell.angle_alpha   90.00
_cell.angle_beta   90.00
_cell.angle_gamma   90.00
#
_symmetry.space_group_name_H-M   'P 1'
#
loop_
_entity.id
_entity.type
_entity.pdbx_description
1 polymer ?
#
loop_
_entity_poly.entity_id
_entity_poly.type
_entity_poly.pdbx_seq_one_letter_code
_entity_poly.pdbx_strand_id
1 'polypeptide(L)'
;MAMSSMTDRIIDAAKSIKLLVVSDFDGTIAGFADDPTQVPINTRTMHTLEELALLPNTFVAILSGRDLDNLTSLVELNAPIMLVGSHGAESSSSPVTLSDEQVTVLQRCTTALEAVAEDYPGAYVERKPFHRVFHVRRMDNPEKRENALARAREVLSGEDVIVKGGKNIIELAMLDINKGTWIDAVREQLNCDCVVFAGDDVTDEDGFRALGDFDLGVKVGAGESAAHMHLEDDLEAVADMFTALYEARRDYK
;
A
#
# COMPACT_ATOMS: atom_id res chain seq x y z
N MET A 1 -19.93 0.93 -26.21
CA MET A 1 -20.42 0.20 -25.01
C MET A 1 -20.84 1.24 -24.00
N ALA A 2 -22.03 1.10 -23.38
CA ALA A 2 -22.41 1.97 -22.28
C ALA A 2 -21.41 1.76 -21.13
N MET A 3 -20.93 2.85 -20.50
CA MET A 3 -20.10 2.73 -19.30
C MET A 3 -20.97 2.11 -18.19
N SER A 4 -20.52 1.00 -17.59
CA SER A 4 -21.14 0.39 -16.41
C SER A 4 -21.17 1.42 -15.27
N SER A 5 -22.29 1.52 -14.57
CA SER A 5 -22.35 2.35 -13.36
C SER A 5 -21.56 1.74 -12.23
N MET A 6 -21.22 2.53 -11.20
CA MET A 6 -20.62 2.02 -9.95
C MET A 6 -21.46 0.86 -9.38
N THR A 7 -22.78 1.03 -9.33
CA THR A 7 -23.72 0.01 -8.84
C THR A 7 -23.63 -1.28 -9.64
N ASP A 8 -23.56 -1.23 -10.98
CA ASP A 8 -23.45 -2.43 -11.81
C ASP A 8 -22.14 -3.18 -11.51
N ARG A 9 -21.01 -2.46 -11.40
CA ARG A 9 -19.72 -3.06 -11.08
C ARG A 9 -19.68 -3.66 -9.67
N ILE A 10 -20.28 -3.03 -8.68
CA ILE A 10 -20.42 -3.58 -7.32
C ILE A 10 -21.21 -4.89 -7.35
N ILE A 11 -22.34 -4.91 -8.06
CA ILE A 11 -23.17 -6.11 -8.20
C ILE A 11 -22.39 -7.23 -8.91
N ASP A 12 -21.62 -6.92 -9.94
CA ASP A 12 -20.84 -7.92 -10.67
C ASP A 12 -19.69 -8.48 -9.81
N ALA A 13 -18.98 -7.63 -9.08
CA ALA A 13 -17.96 -8.06 -8.12
C ALA A 13 -18.56 -8.95 -7.01
N ALA A 14 -19.74 -8.58 -6.50
CA ALA A 14 -20.46 -9.33 -5.47
C ALA A 14 -20.85 -10.75 -5.90
N LYS A 15 -21.00 -11.01 -7.22
CA LYS A 15 -21.34 -12.33 -7.78
C LYS A 15 -20.14 -13.25 -7.98
N SER A 16 -18.91 -12.79 -7.77
CA SER A 16 -17.72 -13.62 -7.94
C SER A 16 -17.73 -14.83 -6.99
N ILE A 17 -17.11 -15.94 -7.39
CA ILE A 17 -17.04 -17.13 -6.53
C ILE A 17 -16.18 -16.84 -5.31
N LYS A 18 -14.98 -16.24 -5.53
CA LYS A 18 -14.07 -15.78 -4.48
C LYS A 18 -13.72 -14.31 -4.70
N LEU A 19 -14.00 -13.50 -3.71
CA LEU A 19 -13.80 -12.05 -3.72
C LEU A 19 -12.65 -11.65 -2.79
N LEU A 20 -11.71 -10.87 -3.31
CA LEU A 20 -10.71 -10.16 -2.51
C LEU A 20 -11.10 -8.68 -2.45
N VAL A 21 -11.34 -8.17 -1.25
CA VAL A 21 -11.62 -6.75 -0.99
C VAL A 21 -10.37 -6.14 -0.34
N VAL A 22 -9.81 -5.13 -0.97
CA VAL A 22 -8.62 -4.42 -0.51
C VAL A 22 -8.96 -2.95 -0.34
N SER A 23 -8.59 -2.37 0.78
CA SER A 23 -8.70 -0.93 1.00
C SER A 23 -7.35 -0.37 1.40
N ASP A 24 -6.97 0.77 0.82
CA ASP A 24 -5.96 1.62 1.44
C ASP A 24 -6.48 2.15 2.78
N PHE A 25 -5.60 2.72 3.61
CA PHE A 25 -5.94 3.19 4.95
C PHE A 25 -6.06 4.71 5.01
N ASP A 26 -4.96 5.44 4.81
CA ASP A 26 -4.94 6.90 4.90
C ASP A 26 -5.60 7.54 3.67
N GLY A 27 -6.55 8.45 3.85
CA GLY A 27 -7.32 9.04 2.74
C GLY A 27 -8.48 8.16 2.24
N THR A 28 -8.60 6.91 2.70
CA THR A 28 -9.64 5.96 2.27
C THR A 28 -10.50 5.47 3.43
N ILE A 29 -9.90 4.85 4.46
CA ILE A 29 -10.59 4.45 5.70
C ILE A 29 -10.44 5.53 6.77
N ALA A 30 -9.27 6.17 6.81
CA ALA A 30 -8.92 7.17 7.80
C ALA A 30 -8.59 8.50 7.12
N GLY A 31 -9.01 9.60 7.75
CA GLY A 31 -8.63 10.94 7.32
C GLY A 31 -7.21 11.30 7.77
N PHE A 32 -6.73 12.45 7.32
CA PHE A 32 -5.41 12.96 7.68
C PHE A 32 -5.45 13.73 9.00
N ALA A 33 -4.37 13.67 9.78
CA ALA A 33 -4.17 14.44 11.00
C ALA A 33 -2.69 14.88 11.12
N ASP A 34 -2.45 15.94 11.90
CA ASP A 34 -1.09 16.41 12.18
C ASP A 34 -0.26 15.36 12.94
N ASP A 35 -0.91 14.63 13.85
CA ASP A 35 -0.34 13.48 14.55
C ASP A 35 -0.75 12.18 13.82
N PRO A 36 0.18 11.49 13.15
CA PRO A 36 -0.12 10.27 12.41
C PRO A 36 -0.59 9.11 13.28
N THR A 37 -0.49 9.23 14.60
CA THR A 37 -0.99 8.23 15.57
C THR A 37 -2.42 8.50 16.04
N GLN A 38 -3.05 9.60 15.59
CA GLN A 38 -4.37 10.03 16.00
C GLN A 38 -5.25 10.41 14.80
N VAL A 39 -5.21 9.59 13.76
CA VAL A 39 -6.03 9.81 12.55
C VAL A 39 -7.51 9.47 12.80
N PRO A 40 -8.45 10.27 12.28
CA PRO A 40 -9.88 9.98 12.40
C PRO A 40 -10.25 8.79 11.51
N ILE A 41 -10.53 7.64 12.11
CA ILE A 41 -10.92 6.41 11.40
C ILE A 41 -12.44 6.39 11.21
N ASN A 42 -12.90 6.12 9.99
CA ASN A 42 -14.31 5.90 9.72
C ASN A 42 -14.75 4.53 10.25
N THR A 43 -15.42 4.55 11.39
CA THR A 43 -15.87 3.34 12.08
C THR A 43 -16.91 2.54 11.29
N ARG A 44 -17.70 3.20 10.44
CA ARG A 44 -18.68 2.54 9.57
C ARG A 44 -17.98 1.72 8.48
N THR A 45 -16.93 2.27 7.87
CA THR A 45 -16.11 1.53 6.90
C THR A 45 -15.45 0.32 7.55
N MET A 46 -14.83 0.50 8.73
CA MET A 46 -14.20 -0.61 9.45
C MET A 46 -15.19 -1.72 9.77
N HIS A 47 -16.35 -1.36 10.33
CA HIS A 47 -17.40 -2.35 10.65
C HIS A 47 -17.87 -3.09 9.38
N THR A 48 -18.08 -2.39 8.27
CA THR A 48 -18.50 -3.03 7.01
C THR A 48 -17.43 -3.98 6.45
N LEU A 49 -16.15 -3.62 6.56
CA LEU A 49 -15.05 -4.50 6.16
C LEU A 49 -14.99 -5.76 7.04
N GLU A 50 -15.26 -5.64 8.35
CA GLU A 50 -15.37 -6.78 9.25
C GLU A 50 -16.55 -7.69 8.86
N GLU A 51 -17.71 -7.13 8.56
CA GLU A 51 -18.89 -7.89 8.09
C GLU A 51 -18.59 -8.60 6.76
N LEU A 52 -17.90 -7.94 5.81
CA LEU A 52 -17.46 -8.56 4.56
C LEU A 52 -16.50 -9.74 4.80
N ALA A 53 -15.57 -9.61 5.75
CA ALA A 53 -14.60 -10.66 6.06
C ALA A 53 -15.24 -11.91 6.68
N LEU A 54 -16.46 -11.79 7.21
CA LEU A 54 -17.23 -12.92 7.77
C LEU A 54 -18.09 -13.63 6.71
N LEU A 55 -18.22 -13.08 5.50
CA LEU A 55 -18.98 -13.71 4.43
C LEU A 55 -18.19 -14.86 3.77
N PRO A 56 -18.87 -15.91 3.31
CA PRO A 56 -18.21 -17.03 2.64
C PRO A 56 -17.42 -16.60 1.42
N ASN A 57 -16.22 -17.16 1.25
CA ASN A 57 -15.34 -16.91 0.09
C ASN A 57 -15.04 -15.42 -0.15
N THR A 58 -15.03 -14.63 0.91
CA THR A 58 -14.69 -13.21 0.88
C THR A 58 -13.47 -12.97 1.76
N PHE A 59 -12.43 -12.40 1.18
CA PHE A 59 -11.17 -12.09 1.84
C PHE A 59 -11.01 -10.59 1.89
N VAL A 60 -10.61 -10.06 3.03
CA VAL A 60 -10.48 -8.60 3.22
C VAL A 60 -9.07 -8.27 3.67
N ALA A 61 -8.52 -7.19 3.11
CA ALA A 61 -7.23 -6.65 3.48
C ALA A 61 -7.26 -5.12 3.60
N ILE A 62 -6.50 -4.60 4.57
CA ILE A 62 -6.13 -3.19 4.66
C ILE A 62 -4.66 -3.08 4.28
N LEU A 63 -4.38 -2.38 3.17
CA LEU A 63 -3.07 -2.30 2.51
C LEU A 63 -2.53 -0.88 2.55
N SER A 64 -1.64 -0.59 3.49
CA SER A 64 -1.18 0.76 3.82
C SER A 64 0.30 0.99 3.50
N GLY A 65 0.67 2.26 3.29
CA GLY A 65 2.06 2.72 3.30
C GLY A 65 2.69 2.80 4.69
N ARG A 66 1.89 2.74 5.76
CA ARG A 66 2.36 2.66 7.15
C ARG A 66 3.10 1.34 7.37
N ASP A 67 4.06 1.32 8.31
CA ASP A 67 4.60 0.06 8.80
C ASP A 67 3.51 -0.74 9.54
N LEU A 68 3.68 -2.06 9.60
CA LEU A 68 2.67 -2.97 10.14
C LEU A 68 2.41 -2.73 11.63
N ASP A 69 3.43 -2.39 12.41
CA ASP A 69 3.31 -2.12 13.84
C ASP A 69 2.46 -0.87 14.08
N ASN A 70 2.71 0.21 13.32
CA ASN A 70 1.92 1.42 13.39
C ASN A 70 0.46 1.16 12.98
N LEU A 71 0.24 0.49 11.84
CA LEU A 71 -1.11 0.15 11.37
C LEU A 71 -1.86 -0.69 12.41
N THR A 72 -1.22 -1.71 12.98
CA THR A 72 -1.81 -2.58 14.01
C THR A 72 -2.16 -1.80 15.29
N SER A 73 -1.39 -0.77 15.63
CA SER A 73 -1.67 0.06 16.81
C SER A 73 -2.89 0.97 16.65
N LEU A 74 -3.30 1.25 15.42
CA LEU A 74 -4.42 2.15 15.10
C LEU A 74 -5.76 1.42 14.95
N VAL A 75 -5.75 0.15 14.56
CA VAL A 75 -6.96 -0.61 14.27
C VAL A 75 -7.12 -1.79 15.22
N GLU A 76 -8.30 -1.91 15.82
CA GLU A 76 -8.72 -3.09 16.56
C GLU A 76 -9.64 -3.91 15.66
N LEU A 77 -9.25 -5.16 15.38
CA LEU A 77 -9.98 -6.05 14.46
C LEU A 77 -10.72 -7.14 15.22
N ASN A 78 -11.99 -7.32 14.87
CA ASN A 78 -12.85 -8.37 15.39
C ASN A 78 -13.18 -9.47 14.35
N ALA A 79 -12.57 -9.38 13.16
CA ALA A 79 -12.77 -10.28 12.03
C ALA A 79 -11.43 -10.63 11.36
N PRO A 80 -11.37 -11.66 10.49
CA PRO A 80 -10.14 -12.10 9.84
C PRO A 80 -9.72 -11.17 8.68
N ILE A 81 -9.37 -9.93 8.99
CA ILE A 81 -8.84 -8.96 8.04
C ILE A 81 -7.31 -9.05 8.02
N MET A 82 -6.73 -9.13 6.82
CA MET A 82 -5.28 -9.06 6.63
C MET A 82 -4.81 -7.61 6.78
N LEU A 83 -3.93 -7.34 7.74
CA LEU A 83 -3.21 -6.06 7.83
C LEU A 83 -1.90 -6.15 7.05
N VAL A 84 -1.68 -5.19 6.18
CA VAL A 84 -0.55 -5.16 5.26
C VAL A 84 0.08 -3.77 5.30
N GLY A 85 1.30 -3.72 5.78
CA GLY A 85 2.09 -2.50 5.90
C GLY A 85 3.12 -2.35 4.79
N SER A 86 3.79 -1.19 4.78
CA SER A 86 4.91 -0.86 3.89
C SER A 86 4.61 -1.17 2.42
N HIS A 87 3.40 -0.78 1.95
CA HIS A 87 2.92 -0.99 0.58
C HIS A 87 2.89 -2.46 0.11
N GLY A 88 2.77 -3.42 1.02
CA GLY A 88 2.75 -4.85 0.70
C GLY A 88 3.96 -5.64 1.22
N ALA A 89 5.00 -4.95 1.71
CA ALA A 89 6.22 -5.59 2.19
C ALA A 89 6.04 -6.31 3.54
N GLU A 90 5.07 -5.90 4.35
CA GLU A 90 4.78 -6.46 5.67
C GLU A 90 3.35 -6.95 5.72
N SER A 91 3.11 -8.18 6.19
CA SER A 91 1.77 -8.74 6.30
C SER A 91 1.58 -9.52 7.60
N SER A 92 0.42 -9.35 8.22
CA SER A 92 0.03 -10.08 9.44
C SER A 92 -0.20 -11.58 9.20
N SER A 93 -0.48 -12.00 7.96
CA SER A 93 -0.85 -13.38 7.62
C SER A 93 0.25 -14.16 6.88
N SER A 94 1.14 -13.48 6.17
CA SER A 94 2.23 -14.11 5.42
C SER A 94 3.37 -13.11 5.23
N PRO A 95 4.23 -12.93 6.23
CA PRO A 95 5.30 -11.95 6.14
C PRO A 95 6.26 -12.33 5.01
N VAL A 96 6.54 -11.37 4.14
CA VAL A 96 7.64 -11.51 3.18
C VAL A 96 8.94 -11.61 3.95
N THR A 97 9.81 -12.54 3.57
CA THR A 97 11.13 -12.71 4.18
C THR A 97 12.21 -12.56 3.12
N LEU A 98 13.32 -11.92 3.48
CA LEU A 98 14.51 -11.90 2.65
C LEU A 98 15.25 -13.23 2.77
N SER A 99 15.85 -13.69 1.68
CA SER A 99 16.83 -14.77 1.74
C SER A 99 18.11 -14.32 2.47
N ASP A 100 18.93 -15.26 2.94
CA ASP A 100 20.21 -14.95 3.59
C ASP A 100 21.13 -14.13 2.68
N GLU A 101 21.08 -14.36 1.37
CA GLU A 101 21.83 -13.59 0.38
C GLU A 101 21.32 -12.15 0.30
N GLN A 102 20.01 -11.95 0.23
CA GLN A 102 19.38 -10.62 0.22
C GLN A 102 19.66 -9.85 1.52
N VAL A 103 19.60 -10.52 2.68
CA VAL A 103 19.99 -9.91 3.97
C VAL A 103 21.43 -9.45 3.93
N THR A 104 22.33 -10.25 3.37
CA THR A 104 23.76 -9.91 3.25
C THR A 104 23.97 -8.69 2.34
N VAL A 105 23.31 -8.65 1.19
CA VAL A 105 23.33 -7.50 0.26
C VAL A 105 22.80 -6.24 0.94
N LEU A 106 21.63 -6.33 1.60
CA LEU A 106 21.01 -5.20 2.30
C LEU A 106 21.92 -4.65 3.40
N GLN A 107 22.59 -5.51 4.16
CA GLN A 107 23.52 -5.10 5.21
C GLN A 107 24.75 -4.40 4.63
N ARG A 108 25.33 -4.92 3.54
CA ARG A 108 26.46 -4.31 2.84
C ARG A 108 26.10 -2.91 2.30
N CYS A 109 24.96 -2.80 1.66
CA CYS A 109 24.44 -1.50 1.16
C CYS A 109 24.17 -0.53 2.32
N THR A 110 23.64 -1.02 3.44
CA THR A 110 23.39 -0.20 4.64
C THR A 110 24.70 0.41 5.13
N THR A 111 25.73 -0.42 5.31
CA THR A 111 27.05 0.03 5.77
C THR A 111 27.67 1.05 4.81
N ALA A 112 27.54 0.83 3.50
CA ALA A 112 28.06 1.77 2.50
C ALA A 112 27.30 3.12 2.55
N LEU A 113 25.99 3.13 2.69
CA LEU A 113 25.20 4.37 2.82
C LEU A 113 25.47 5.10 4.15
N GLU A 114 25.68 4.38 5.24
CA GLU A 114 26.04 4.98 6.54
C GLU A 114 27.44 5.64 6.48
N ALA A 115 28.40 5.02 5.82
CA ALA A 115 29.69 5.64 5.59
C ALA A 115 29.58 6.95 4.75
N VAL A 116 28.70 6.97 3.75
CA VAL A 116 28.41 8.22 3.03
C VAL A 116 27.77 9.25 3.97
N ALA A 117 26.85 8.84 4.85
CA ALA A 117 26.22 9.78 5.78
C ALA A 117 27.21 10.40 6.77
N GLU A 118 28.27 9.69 7.18
CA GLU A 118 29.33 10.22 8.04
C GLU A 118 30.10 11.36 7.36
N ASP A 119 30.34 11.27 6.04
CA ASP A 119 31.05 12.30 5.27
C ASP A 119 30.17 13.56 5.00
N TYR A 120 28.83 13.46 5.18
CA TYR A 120 27.87 14.52 4.87
C TYR A 120 26.99 14.87 6.08
N PRO A 121 27.42 15.76 6.99
CA PRO A 121 26.67 16.15 8.17
C PRO A 121 25.24 16.62 7.83
N GLY A 122 24.23 15.99 8.48
CA GLY A 122 22.81 16.20 8.21
C GLY A 122 22.19 15.16 7.28
N ALA A 123 23.01 14.32 6.62
CA ALA A 123 22.51 13.09 5.99
C ALA A 123 22.32 11.99 7.03
N TYR A 124 21.37 11.07 6.76
CA TYR A 124 21.14 9.89 7.60
C TYR A 124 20.47 8.77 6.81
N VAL A 125 20.61 7.54 7.30
CA VAL A 125 19.98 6.36 6.75
C VAL A 125 18.81 5.95 7.65
N GLU A 126 17.61 5.89 7.09
CA GLU A 126 16.44 5.27 7.71
C GLU A 126 16.43 3.78 7.35
N ARG A 127 16.32 2.92 8.36
CA ARG A 127 16.26 1.47 8.16
C ARG A 127 14.81 0.99 8.28
N LYS A 128 14.33 0.36 7.20
CA LYS A 128 13.05 -0.35 7.16
C LYS A 128 13.32 -1.84 6.90
N PRO A 129 12.36 -2.75 7.14
CA PRO A 129 12.60 -4.19 7.00
C PRO A 129 13.27 -4.60 5.69
N PHE A 130 12.77 -4.10 4.55
CA PHE A 130 13.26 -4.46 3.21
C PHE A 130 13.88 -3.31 2.43
N HIS A 131 13.88 -2.10 3.02
CA HIS A 131 14.30 -0.87 2.38
C HIS A 131 15.34 -0.13 3.23
N ARG A 132 16.12 0.75 2.56
CA ARG A 132 16.92 1.81 3.21
C ARG A 132 16.60 3.10 2.51
N VAL A 133 16.40 4.16 3.28
CA VAL A 133 16.18 5.49 2.72
C VAL A 133 17.32 6.40 3.18
N PHE A 134 18.13 6.85 2.24
CA PHE A 134 19.17 7.83 2.47
C PHE A 134 18.59 9.24 2.35
N HIS A 135 18.56 9.98 3.44
CA HIS A 135 17.96 11.29 3.54
C HIS A 135 19.00 12.39 3.57
N VAL A 136 18.76 13.48 2.81
CA VAL A 136 19.59 14.70 2.84
C VAL A 136 18.78 15.95 3.22
N ARG A 137 17.52 15.81 3.61
CA ARG A 137 16.61 16.93 3.89
C ARG A 137 17.07 17.86 5.03
N ARG A 138 17.89 17.36 5.97
CA ARG A 138 18.43 18.13 7.11
C ARG A 138 19.71 18.89 6.77
N MET A 139 20.22 18.76 5.57
CA MET A 139 21.39 19.49 5.09
C MET A 139 20.98 20.85 4.54
N ASP A 140 21.63 21.94 4.94
CA ASP A 140 21.28 23.29 4.50
C ASP A 140 21.80 23.63 3.11
N ASN A 141 22.97 23.08 2.70
CA ASN A 141 23.63 23.42 1.44
C ASN A 141 23.12 22.53 0.29
N PRO A 142 22.48 23.12 -0.76
CA PRO A 142 21.95 22.37 -1.89
C PRO A 142 23.00 21.58 -2.69
N GLU A 143 24.19 22.18 -2.92
CA GLU A 143 25.26 21.53 -3.65
C GLU A 143 25.79 20.28 -2.90
N LYS A 144 25.93 20.38 -1.57
CA LYS A 144 26.32 19.24 -0.74
C LYS A 144 25.26 18.16 -0.74
N ARG A 145 23.95 18.51 -0.81
CA ARG A 145 22.87 17.52 -0.96
C ARG A 145 23.01 16.71 -2.23
N GLU A 146 23.20 17.40 -3.37
CA GLU A 146 23.38 16.74 -4.66
C GLU A 146 24.63 15.84 -4.67
N ASN A 147 25.73 16.30 -4.10
CA ASN A 147 26.96 15.50 -3.99
C ASN A 147 26.75 14.26 -3.10
N ALA A 148 26.03 14.39 -1.99
CA ALA A 148 25.70 13.26 -1.11
C ALA A 148 24.80 12.24 -1.82
N LEU A 149 23.76 12.71 -2.55
CA LEU A 149 22.89 11.84 -3.34
C LEU A 149 23.63 11.14 -4.48
N ALA A 150 24.54 11.85 -5.16
CA ALA A 150 25.38 11.25 -6.20
C ALA A 150 26.30 10.17 -5.63
N ARG A 151 26.93 10.43 -4.48
CA ARG A 151 27.80 9.47 -3.81
C ARG A 151 27.02 8.26 -3.31
N ALA A 152 25.80 8.45 -2.76
CA ALA A 152 24.92 7.35 -2.36
C ALA A 152 24.54 6.46 -3.56
N ARG A 153 24.24 7.04 -4.73
CA ARG A 153 23.99 6.25 -5.95
C ARG A 153 25.22 5.46 -6.40
N GLU A 154 26.41 6.07 -6.31
CA GLU A 154 27.66 5.45 -6.71
C GLU A 154 27.96 4.20 -5.87
N VAL A 155 27.82 4.27 -4.54
CA VAL A 155 28.10 3.13 -3.65
C VAL A 155 27.08 1.99 -3.78
N LEU A 156 25.92 2.26 -4.35
CA LEU A 156 24.89 1.24 -4.66
C LEU A 156 25.03 0.69 -6.08
N SER A 157 25.91 1.26 -6.89
CA SER A 157 26.08 0.82 -8.28
C SER A 157 26.67 -0.58 -8.35
N GLY A 158 26.01 -1.47 -9.11
CA GLY A 158 26.44 -2.85 -9.27
C GLY A 158 25.96 -3.82 -8.17
N GLU A 159 25.23 -3.32 -7.18
CA GLU A 159 24.54 -4.18 -6.22
C GLU A 159 23.19 -4.65 -6.81
N ASP A 160 22.78 -5.85 -6.45
CA ASP A 160 21.48 -6.43 -6.85
C ASP A 160 20.36 -5.85 -6.00
N VAL A 161 20.04 -4.59 -6.25
CA VAL A 161 19.04 -3.81 -5.49
C VAL A 161 18.30 -2.85 -6.42
N ILE A 162 17.08 -2.51 -6.05
CA ILE A 162 16.27 -1.51 -6.74
C ILE A 162 16.57 -0.15 -6.11
N VAL A 163 17.04 0.82 -6.91
CA VAL A 163 17.35 2.17 -6.46
C VAL A 163 16.37 3.16 -7.07
N LYS A 164 15.57 3.81 -6.23
CA LYS A 164 14.62 4.87 -6.63
C LYS A 164 15.09 6.22 -6.08
N GLY A 165 14.97 7.27 -6.89
CA GLY A 165 15.26 8.65 -6.49
C GLY A 165 13.97 9.38 -6.13
N GLY A 166 14.01 10.20 -5.06
CA GLY A 166 12.91 11.07 -4.65
C GLY A 166 13.40 12.46 -4.26
N LYS A 167 12.50 13.32 -3.79
CA LYS A 167 12.84 14.68 -3.34
C LYS A 167 13.70 14.62 -2.07
N ASN A 168 15.00 14.90 -2.22
CA ASN A 168 16.00 14.85 -1.14
C ASN A 168 16.23 13.47 -0.51
N ILE A 169 15.98 12.40 -1.26
CA ILE A 169 16.18 11.02 -0.83
C ILE A 169 16.72 10.14 -1.96
N ILE A 170 17.36 9.05 -1.57
CA ILE A 170 17.52 7.84 -2.37
C ILE A 170 16.96 6.68 -1.57
N GLU A 171 16.07 5.94 -2.17
CA GLU A 171 15.52 4.71 -1.62
C GLU A 171 16.18 3.50 -2.29
N LEU A 172 16.61 2.56 -1.48
CA LEU A 172 17.08 1.23 -1.87
C LEU A 172 16.06 0.21 -1.41
N ALA A 173 15.57 -0.63 -2.31
CA ALA A 173 14.67 -1.74 -2.02
C ALA A 173 15.29 -3.06 -2.44
N MET A 174 15.17 -4.10 -1.59
CA MET A 174 15.59 -5.47 -1.91
C MET A 174 14.58 -6.21 -2.77
N LEU A 175 13.32 -5.81 -2.71
CA LEU A 175 12.20 -6.44 -3.42
C LEU A 175 11.38 -5.35 -4.10
N ASP A 176 10.92 -5.61 -5.32
CA ASP A 176 9.98 -4.73 -6.01
C ASP A 176 8.56 -5.01 -5.51
N ILE A 177 8.32 -4.62 -4.25
CA ILE A 177 7.02 -4.75 -3.62
C ILE A 177 6.32 -3.40 -3.68
N ASN A 178 5.11 -3.42 -4.21
CA ASN A 178 4.18 -2.31 -4.23
C ASN A 178 2.76 -2.87 -4.08
N LYS A 179 1.76 -2.01 -3.97
CA LYS A 179 0.36 -2.44 -3.77
C LYS A 179 -0.13 -3.37 -4.88
N GLY A 180 0.31 -3.18 -6.13
CA GLY A 180 -0.07 -4.03 -7.26
C GLY A 180 0.53 -5.43 -7.16
N THR A 181 1.84 -5.54 -6.94
CA THR A 181 2.52 -6.84 -6.82
C THR A 181 2.00 -7.64 -5.63
N TRP A 182 1.60 -6.96 -4.53
CA TRP A 182 0.96 -7.61 -3.39
C TRP A 182 -0.44 -8.14 -3.75
N ILE A 183 -1.27 -7.33 -4.42
CA ILE A 183 -2.62 -7.73 -4.85
C ILE A 183 -2.54 -8.95 -5.77
N ASP A 184 -1.65 -8.95 -6.75
CA ASP A 184 -1.46 -10.08 -7.67
C ASP A 184 -1.05 -11.36 -6.94
N ALA A 185 -0.08 -11.27 -6.02
CA ALA A 185 0.40 -12.42 -5.25
C ALA A 185 -0.70 -13.02 -4.37
N VAL A 186 -1.47 -12.17 -3.67
CA VAL A 186 -2.56 -12.64 -2.79
C VAL A 186 -3.76 -13.16 -3.59
N ARG A 187 -4.09 -12.51 -4.72
CA ARG A 187 -5.11 -13.03 -5.66
C ARG A 187 -4.78 -14.45 -6.09
N GLU A 188 -3.53 -14.71 -6.50
CA GLU A 188 -3.07 -16.03 -6.94
C GLU A 188 -3.09 -17.02 -5.77
N GLN A 189 -2.54 -16.65 -4.62
CA GLN A 189 -2.49 -17.50 -3.41
C GLN A 189 -3.88 -17.95 -2.96
N LEU A 190 -4.86 -17.04 -2.94
CA LEU A 190 -6.23 -17.31 -2.50
C LEU A 190 -7.11 -17.84 -3.65
N ASN A 191 -6.60 -17.78 -4.89
CA ASN A 191 -7.33 -18.10 -6.11
C ASN A 191 -8.65 -17.30 -6.21
N CYS A 192 -8.53 -15.96 -6.11
CA CYS A 192 -9.67 -15.05 -6.18
C CYS A 192 -10.02 -14.69 -7.62
N ASP A 193 -11.31 -14.75 -7.95
CA ASP A 193 -11.83 -14.47 -9.29
C ASP A 193 -11.96 -12.96 -9.54
N CYS A 194 -12.17 -12.20 -8.47
CA CYS A 194 -12.40 -10.76 -8.54
C CYS A 194 -11.70 -10.04 -7.37
N VAL A 195 -11.19 -8.86 -7.66
CA VAL A 195 -10.64 -7.93 -6.67
C VAL A 195 -11.44 -6.63 -6.68
N VAL A 196 -11.80 -6.15 -5.51
CA VAL A 196 -12.25 -4.76 -5.30
C VAL A 196 -11.14 -4.04 -4.54
N PHE A 197 -10.61 -2.96 -5.10
CA PHE A 197 -9.57 -2.16 -4.47
C PHE A 197 -9.95 -0.68 -4.45
N ALA A 198 -9.91 -0.06 -3.27
CA ALA A 198 -10.13 1.37 -3.05
C ALA A 198 -8.86 2.05 -2.51
N GLY A 199 -8.53 3.24 -3.02
CA GLY A 199 -7.37 4.02 -2.61
C GLY A 199 -7.43 5.46 -3.12
N ASP A 200 -6.64 6.36 -2.52
CA ASP A 200 -6.69 7.81 -2.77
C ASP A 200 -5.37 8.39 -3.32
N ASP A 201 -4.24 7.71 -3.16
CA ASP A 201 -2.91 8.26 -3.42
C ASP A 201 -2.28 7.72 -4.71
N VAL A 202 -1.13 8.30 -5.06
CA VAL A 202 -0.30 7.91 -6.21
C VAL A 202 0.26 6.48 -6.07
N THR A 203 0.48 6.01 -4.84
CA THR A 203 0.93 4.63 -4.58
C THR A 203 -0.14 3.58 -4.86
N ASP A 204 -1.42 3.98 -4.88
CA ASP A 204 -2.55 3.12 -5.23
C ASP A 204 -2.64 2.85 -6.73
N GLU A 205 -2.03 3.71 -7.54
CA GLU A 205 -1.99 3.52 -8.99
C GLU A 205 -1.31 2.21 -9.41
N ASP A 206 -0.34 1.73 -8.62
CA ASP A 206 0.26 0.42 -8.87
C ASP A 206 -0.77 -0.69 -8.60
N GLY A 207 -1.60 -0.54 -7.57
CA GLY A 207 -2.71 -1.44 -7.29
C GLY A 207 -3.79 -1.41 -8.38
N PHE A 208 -4.20 -0.21 -8.83
CA PHE A 208 -5.18 -0.10 -9.91
C PHE A 208 -4.71 -0.68 -11.23
N ARG A 209 -3.41 -0.56 -11.57
CA ARG A 209 -2.83 -1.17 -12.79
C ARG A 209 -2.76 -2.69 -12.75
N ALA A 210 -2.77 -3.30 -11.57
CA ALA A 210 -2.80 -4.76 -11.39
C ALA A 210 -4.21 -5.35 -11.59
N LEU A 211 -5.24 -4.51 -11.66
CA LEU A 211 -6.62 -4.94 -11.81
C LEU A 211 -6.97 -5.24 -13.26
N GLY A 212 -7.74 -6.31 -13.48
CA GLY A 212 -8.28 -6.69 -14.77
C GLY A 212 -9.70 -6.15 -15.00
N ASP A 213 -10.25 -6.40 -16.19
CA ASP A 213 -11.56 -5.89 -16.64
C ASP A 213 -12.74 -6.30 -15.74
N PHE A 214 -12.63 -7.45 -15.06
CA PHE A 214 -13.66 -7.99 -14.16
C PHE A 214 -13.54 -7.50 -12.71
N ASP A 215 -12.48 -6.75 -12.41
CA ASP A 215 -12.23 -6.18 -11.10
C ASP A 215 -12.90 -4.81 -10.94
N LEU A 216 -12.88 -4.30 -9.73
CA LEU A 216 -13.34 -2.96 -9.41
C LEU A 216 -12.25 -2.18 -8.69
N GLY A 217 -11.56 -1.29 -9.40
CA GLY A 217 -10.68 -0.27 -8.84
C GLY A 217 -11.45 1.02 -8.63
N VAL A 218 -11.37 1.59 -7.44
CA VAL A 218 -12.08 2.82 -7.05
C VAL A 218 -11.11 3.84 -6.50
N LYS A 219 -10.89 4.92 -7.25
CA LYS A 219 -10.11 6.08 -6.83
C LYS A 219 -10.96 6.96 -5.93
N VAL A 220 -10.48 7.26 -4.73
CA VAL A 220 -11.05 8.29 -3.86
C VAL A 220 -10.41 9.64 -4.23
N GLY A 221 -11.24 10.65 -4.41
CA GLY A 221 -10.79 11.97 -4.84
C GLY A 221 -10.63 12.13 -6.36
N ALA A 222 -10.15 13.31 -6.75
CA ALA A 222 -9.96 13.70 -8.13
C ALA A 222 -8.58 13.35 -8.67
N GLY A 223 -8.41 13.44 -9.98
CA GLY A 223 -7.14 13.25 -10.68
C GLY A 223 -7.19 12.16 -11.74
N GLU A 224 -6.12 12.07 -12.54
CA GLU A 224 -5.95 10.98 -13.48
C GLU A 224 -5.64 9.67 -12.72
N SER A 225 -6.28 8.58 -13.08
CA SER A 225 -6.11 7.29 -12.44
C SER A 225 -6.34 6.14 -13.40
N ALA A 226 -5.66 5.01 -13.13
CA ALA A 226 -5.92 3.72 -13.75
C ALA A 226 -7.13 3.00 -13.13
N ALA A 227 -7.75 3.54 -12.08
CA ALA A 227 -8.94 2.99 -11.47
C ALA A 227 -10.13 2.97 -12.45
N HIS A 228 -11.03 2.02 -12.26
CA HIS A 228 -12.23 1.88 -13.08
C HIS A 228 -13.26 2.98 -12.81
N MET A 229 -13.33 3.45 -11.57
CA MET A 229 -14.32 4.39 -11.06
C MET A 229 -13.70 5.39 -10.10
N HIS A 230 -14.38 6.52 -9.89
CA HIS A 230 -14.01 7.54 -8.92
C HIS A 230 -15.12 7.76 -7.91
N LEU A 231 -14.74 8.03 -6.67
CA LEU A 231 -15.59 8.58 -5.61
C LEU A 231 -15.18 10.01 -5.30
N GLU A 232 -16.05 10.76 -4.64
CA GLU A 232 -15.70 12.03 -4.03
C GLU A 232 -14.61 11.79 -2.94
N ASP A 233 -13.83 12.83 -2.64
CA ASP A 233 -12.84 12.83 -1.54
C ASP A 233 -13.60 12.95 -0.21
N ASP A 234 -14.26 11.86 0.15
CA ASP A 234 -15.12 11.77 1.34
C ASP A 234 -15.13 10.33 1.88
N LEU A 235 -14.77 10.18 3.16
CA LEU A 235 -14.78 8.90 3.85
C LEU A 235 -16.17 8.26 3.95
N GLU A 236 -17.24 9.06 3.94
CA GLU A 236 -18.62 8.54 3.94
C GLU A 236 -19.00 7.95 2.57
N ALA A 237 -18.51 8.54 1.46
CA ALA A 237 -18.69 7.95 0.13
C ALA A 237 -18.01 6.57 0.02
N VAL A 238 -16.84 6.40 0.65
CA VAL A 238 -16.15 5.10 0.76
C VAL A 238 -16.98 4.13 1.59
N ALA A 239 -17.52 4.58 2.73
CA ALA A 239 -18.38 3.76 3.59
C ALA A 239 -19.65 3.30 2.86
N ASP A 240 -20.28 4.18 2.06
CA ASP A 240 -21.44 3.85 1.24
C ASP A 240 -21.14 2.80 0.18
N MET A 241 -19.98 2.91 -0.48
CA MET A 241 -19.51 1.96 -1.49
C MET A 241 -19.29 0.56 -0.87
N PHE A 242 -18.57 0.45 0.25
CA PHE A 242 -18.36 -0.84 0.90
C PHE A 242 -19.66 -1.40 1.49
N THR A 243 -20.56 -0.55 2.00
CA THR A 243 -21.89 -1.00 2.47
C THR A 243 -22.70 -1.59 1.31
N ALA A 244 -22.71 -0.95 0.14
CA ALA A 244 -23.39 -1.47 -1.04
C ALA A 244 -22.78 -2.81 -1.51
N LEU A 245 -21.45 -2.95 -1.45
CA LEU A 245 -20.77 -4.21 -1.75
C LEU A 245 -21.16 -5.32 -0.76
N TYR A 246 -21.18 -5.01 0.54
CA TYR A 246 -21.59 -5.96 1.57
C TYR A 246 -23.03 -6.44 1.38
N GLU A 247 -23.97 -5.52 1.15
CA GLU A 247 -25.37 -5.86 0.94
C GLU A 247 -25.56 -6.74 -0.30
N ALA A 248 -24.93 -6.38 -1.42
CA ALA A 248 -24.98 -7.17 -2.64
C ALA A 248 -24.34 -8.56 -2.45
N ARG A 249 -23.20 -8.65 -1.73
CA ARG A 249 -22.49 -9.91 -1.49
C ARG A 249 -23.24 -10.83 -0.54
N ARG A 250 -23.80 -10.27 0.54
CA ARG A 250 -24.59 -11.03 1.52
C ARG A 250 -25.82 -11.68 0.88
N ASP A 251 -26.47 -11.00 -0.04
CA ASP A 251 -27.70 -11.43 -0.69
C ASP A 251 -27.43 -12.39 -1.86
N TYR A 252 -26.18 -12.50 -2.32
CA TYR A 252 -25.76 -13.44 -3.35
C TYR A 252 -25.47 -14.82 -2.74
N LYS A 253 -26.35 -15.81 -3.05
CA LYS A 253 -26.25 -17.21 -2.59
C LYS A 253 -25.86 -18.15 -3.71
#